data_94fda168b6560488c55ca203f3a8ae58
#
_entry.id   94fda168b6560488c55ca203f3a8ae58
#
_cell.length_a   1.000
_cell.length_b   1.000
_cell.length_c   1.000
_cell.angle_alpha   90.00
_cell.angle_beta   90.00
_cell.angle_gamma   90.00
#
_symmetry.space_group_name_H-M   'P 1'
#
loop_
_entity.id
_entity.type
_entity.pdbx_description
1 polymer ?
#
loop_
_entity_poly.entity_id
_entity_poly.type
_entity_poly.pdbx_seq_one_letter_code
_entity_poly.pdbx_strand_id
1 'polypeptide(L)'
;MTAIGAKTRERILDQAQRLILDQGLAATSIDQVLTAAGTSKGAFFHHFPTKNHLARAIVERYAAGDVAFLDEFMAHAEAATGDPARQLVTFIRSFEEAADELVSQQPSCLYVSFIYERQLFDDGTNDVIAEAILTYRRRLAEKIVAAAELHPPATTVDPIALADHMTVTFEGAFVLARALGDPSIMRSQLGLVRRIVALVFGVPAEPAA
;
A
#
# COMPACT_ATOMS: atom_id res chain seq x y z
N MET A 1 24.69 -15.68 2.88
CA MET A 1 24.49 -14.78 4.04
C MET A 1 24.24 -15.63 5.27
N THR A 2 24.91 -15.40 6.40
CA THR A 2 24.66 -16.14 7.65
C THR A 2 23.31 -15.73 8.25
N ALA A 3 22.69 -16.60 9.06
CA ALA A 3 21.41 -16.29 9.72
C ALA A 3 21.48 -15.04 10.60
N ILE A 4 22.63 -14.76 11.22
CA ILE A 4 22.87 -13.54 12.01
C ILE A 4 22.91 -12.31 11.10
N GLY A 5 23.56 -12.40 9.94
CA GLY A 5 23.60 -11.30 8.97
C GLY A 5 22.21 -10.96 8.42
N ALA A 6 21.37 -11.96 8.11
CA ALA A 6 20.01 -11.76 7.67
C ALA A 6 19.17 -11.00 8.73
N LYS A 7 19.24 -11.41 10.00
CA LYS A 7 18.55 -10.73 11.11
C LYS A 7 19.02 -9.27 11.29
N THR A 8 20.31 -8.99 11.10
CA THR A 8 20.83 -7.62 11.19
C THR A 8 20.32 -6.77 10.04
N ARG A 9 20.28 -7.29 8.81
CA ARG A 9 19.75 -6.60 7.65
C ARG A 9 18.27 -6.22 7.84
N GLU A 10 17.42 -7.16 8.27
CA GLU A 10 16.01 -6.89 8.50
C GLU A 10 15.81 -5.84 9.60
N ARG A 11 16.53 -5.92 10.71
CA ARG A 11 16.46 -4.93 11.78
C ARG A 11 16.85 -3.51 11.30
N ILE A 12 17.84 -3.38 10.42
CA ILE A 12 18.20 -2.09 9.81
C ILE A 12 17.04 -1.58 8.95
N LEU A 13 16.45 -2.44 8.11
CA LEU A 13 15.31 -2.08 7.27
C LEU A 13 14.10 -1.64 8.10
N ASP A 14 13.76 -2.37 9.17
CA ASP A 14 12.63 -2.05 10.04
C ASP A 14 12.78 -0.69 10.71
N GLN A 15 13.96 -0.42 11.29
CA GLN A 15 14.20 0.84 11.98
C GLN A 15 14.30 2.01 11.01
N ALA A 16 14.92 1.83 9.84
CA ALA A 16 14.99 2.86 8.81
C ALA A 16 13.60 3.18 8.23
N GLN A 17 12.80 2.17 7.92
CA GLN A 17 11.43 2.36 7.44
C GLN A 17 10.59 3.16 8.46
N ARG A 18 10.67 2.80 9.74
CA ARG A 18 9.95 3.52 10.80
C ARG A 18 10.37 4.98 10.89
N LEU A 19 11.67 5.26 10.88
CA LEU A 19 12.20 6.63 10.89
C LEU A 19 11.74 7.43 9.67
N ILE A 20 11.76 6.81 8.48
CA ILE A 20 11.32 7.48 7.24
C ILE A 20 9.82 7.79 7.27
N LEU A 21 8.99 6.88 7.77
CA LEU A 21 7.55 7.11 7.92
C LEU A 21 7.24 8.22 8.92
N ASP A 22 8.09 8.39 9.95
CA ASP A 22 7.90 9.41 10.99
C ASP A 22 8.36 10.80 10.54
N GLN A 23 9.57 10.91 9.96
CA GLN A 23 10.25 12.19 9.72
C GLN A 23 10.68 12.44 8.27
N GLY A 24 10.44 11.51 7.34
CA GLY A 24 10.87 11.57 5.93
C GLY A 24 12.28 11.03 5.70
N LEU A 25 12.59 10.74 4.42
CA LEU A 25 13.90 10.21 4.02
C LEU A 25 15.01 11.25 4.18
N ALA A 26 14.75 12.51 3.85
CA ALA A 26 15.74 13.61 3.95
C ALA A 26 16.23 13.78 5.40
N ALA A 27 15.31 13.78 6.36
CA ALA A 27 15.62 13.96 7.78
C ALA A 27 16.21 12.70 8.45
N THR A 28 16.12 11.53 7.81
CA THR A 28 16.64 10.27 8.35
C THR A 28 18.12 10.12 8.01
N SER A 29 18.99 10.20 9.01
CA SER A 29 20.44 10.00 8.85
C SER A 29 20.84 8.53 9.07
N ILE A 30 21.98 8.12 8.50
CA ILE A 30 22.55 6.78 8.75
C ILE A 30 22.82 6.60 10.24
N ASP A 31 23.34 7.61 10.94
CA ASP A 31 23.66 7.52 12.38
C ASP A 31 22.40 7.30 13.23
N GLN A 32 21.26 7.89 12.88
CA GLN A 32 19.98 7.60 13.53
C GLN A 32 19.57 6.14 13.30
N VAL A 33 19.72 5.64 12.07
CA VAL A 33 19.41 4.24 11.73
C VAL A 33 20.33 3.28 12.51
N LEU A 34 21.64 3.56 12.59
CA LEU A 34 22.59 2.76 13.36
C LEU A 34 22.21 2.67 14.84
N THR A 35 21.86 3.83 15.43
CA THR A 35 21.43 3.91 16.83
C THR A 35 20.13 3.12 17.06
N ALA A 36 19.12 3.34 16.25
CA ALA A 36 17.83 2.66 16.35
C ALA A 36 17.94 1.15 16.13
N ALA A 37 18.77 0.71 15.16
CA ALA A 37 18.98 -0.69 14.86
C ALA A 37 20.00 -1.38 15.81
N GLY A 38 20.65 -0.66 16.72
CA GLY A 38 21.68 -1.21 17.61
C GLY A 38 22.79 -1.92 16.83
N THR A 39 23.30 -1.28 15.76
CA THR A 39 24.29 -1.90 14.88
C THR A 39 25.49 -0.98 14.64
N SER A 40 26.62 -1.56 14.22
CA SER A 40 27.82 -0.78 13.92
C SER A 40 27.79 -0.24 12.47
N LYS A 41 28.55 0.84 12.24
CA LYS A 41 28.75 1.43 10.92
C LYS A 41 29.31 0.42 9.90
N GLY A 42 30.23 -0.44 10.33
CA GLY A 42 30.80 -1.51 9.50
C GLY A 42 29.75 -2.54 9.09
N ALA A 43 28.90 -2.99 10.03
CA ALA A 43 27.82 -3.93 9.73
C ALA A 43 26.76 -3.32 8.79
N PHE A 44 26.44 -2.04 8.95
CA PHE A 44 25.54 -1.33 8.05
C PHE A 44 26.10 -1.31 6.62
N PHE A 45 27.32 -0.81 6.41
CA PHE A 45 27.91 -0.69 5.08
C PHE A 45 28.22 -2.03 4.41
N HIS A 46 28.32 -3.11 5.20
CA HIS A 46 28.34 -4.46 4.66
C HIS A 46 27.01 -4.85 3.96
N HIS A 47 25.87 -4.37 4.47
CA HIS A 47 24.54 -4.65 3.91
C HIS A 47 24.09 -3.61 2.91
N PHE A 48 24.36 -2.35 3.16
CA PHE A 48 23.90 -1.20 2.38
C PHE A 48 25.09 -0.25 2.11
N PRO A 49 25.72 -0.36 0.93
CA PRO A 49 26.89 0.46 0.58
C PRO A 49 26.63 1.97 0.64
N THR A 50 25.38 2.40 0.39
CA THR A 50 24.97 3.81 0.46
C THR A 50 23.56 3.93 1.05
N LYS A 51 23.14 5.16 1.40
CA LYS A 51 21.77 5.46 1.81
C LYS A 51 20.77 5.14 0.69
N ASN A 52 21.15 5.30 -0.59
CA ASN A 52 20.30 4.95 -1.72
C ASN A 52 20.05 3.45 -1.83
N HIS A 53 21.06 2.60 -1.57
CA HIS A 53 20.83 1.15 -1.51
C HIS A 53 19.89 0.74 -0.37
N LEU A 54 19.98 1.41 0.78
CA LEU A 54 19.03 1.22 1.86
C LEU A 54 17.61 1.67 1.45
N ALA A 55 17.48 2.87 0.88
CA ALA A 55 16.22 3.43 0.40
C ALA A 55 15.53 2.48 -0.60
N ARG A 56 16.26 2.04 -1.60
CA ARG A 56 15.77 1.07 -2.60
C ARG A 56 15.33 -0.25 -1.96
N ALA A 57 16.13 -0.82 -1.07
CA ALA A 57 15.78 -2.07 -0.40
C ALA A 57 14.53 -1.95 0.50
N ILE A 58 14.30 -0.78 1.10
CA ILE A 58 13.07 -0.50 1.86
C ILE A 58 11.87 -0.46 0.92
N VAL A 59 11.97 0.24 -0.22
CA VAL A 59 10.89 0.33 -1.21
C VAL A 59 10.59 -1.03 -1.84
N GLU A 60 11.61 -1.80 -2.23
CA GLU A 60 11.45 -3.16 -2.77
C GLU A 60 10.71 -4.08 -1.78
N ARG A 61 11.09 -4.04 -0.49
CA ARG A 61 10.44 -4.84 0.56
C ARG A 61 8.99 -4.40 0.78
N TYR A 62 8.75 -3.10 0.81
CA TYR A 62 7.41 -2.54 0.98
C TYR A 62 6.50 -2.91 -0.19
N ALA A 63 6.99 -2.74 -1.43
CA ALA A 63 6.25 -3.10 -2.63
C ALA A 63 5.91 -4.60 -2.70
N ALA A 64 6.84 -5.46 -2.29
CA ALA A 64 6.58 -6.90 -2.22
C ALA A 64 5.49 -7.24 -1.18
N GLY A 65 5.51 -6.58 -0.01
CA GLY A 65 4.48 -6.72 1.01
C GLY A 65 3.12 -6.20 0.55
N ASP A 66 3.10 -5.05 -0.10
CA ASP A 66 1.90 -4.41 -0.63
C ASP A 66 1.22 -5.28 -1.70
N VAL A 67 1.98 -5.82 -2.66
CA VAL A 67 1.45 -6.77 -3.65
C VAL A 67 0.97 -8.07 -2.99
N ALA A 68 1.62 -8.53 -1.94
CA ALA A 68 1.16 -9.71 -1.20
C ALA A 68 -0.19 -9.47 -0.50
N PHE A 69 -0.44 -8.28 0.06
CA PHE A 69 -1.77 -7.89 0.57
C PHE A 69 -2.83 -7.85 -0.54
N LEU A 70 -2.48 -7.29 -1.71
CA LEU A 70 -3.38 -7.32 -2.87
C LEU A 70 -3.77 -8.76 -3.22
N ASP A 71 -2.79 -9.66 -3.30
CA ASP A 71 -3.01 -11.07 -3.66
C ASP A 71 -3.87 -11.79 -2.61
N GLU A 72 -3.59 -11.58 -1.32
CA GLU A 72 -4.34 -12.19 -0.20
C GLU A 72 -5.80 -11.72 -0.19
N PHE A 73 -6.04 -10.41 -0.26
CA PHE A 73 -7.40 -9.86 -0.22
C PHE A 73 -8.18 -10.18 -1.49
N MET A 74 -7.51 -10.23 -2.64
CA MET A 74 -8.15 -10.64 -3.89
C MET A 74 -8.51 -12.13 -3.85
N ALA A 75 -7.62 -13.00 -3.38
CA ALA A 75 -7.89 -14.43 -3.22
C ALA A 75 -9.03 -14.69 -2.22
N HIS A 76 -9.09 -13.94 -1.11
CA HIS A 76 -10.19 -14.00 -0.16
C HIS A 76 -11.53 -13.63 -0.84
N ALA A 77 -11.55 -12.55 -1.61
CA ALA A 77 -12.74 -12.10 -2.33
C ALA A 77 -13.20 -13.13 -3.38
N GLU A 78 -12.26 -13.73 -4.11
CA GLU A 78 -12.52 -14.76 -5.12
C GLU A 78 -13.05 -16.06 -4.50
N ALA A 79 -12.56 -16.43 -3.33
CA ALA A 79 -13.07 -17.60 -2.58
C ALA A 79 -14.48 -17.38 -2.05
N ALA A 80 -14.86 -16.13 -1.72
CA ALA A 80 -16.18 -15.80 -1.17
C ALA A 80 -17.31 -15.86 -2.21
N THR A 81 -17.02 -15.57 -3.48
CA THR A 81 -18.04 -15.52 -4.55
C THR A 81 -17.43 -15.64 -5.94
N GLY A 82 -18.16 -16.22 -6.90
CA GLY A 82 -17.80 -16.24 -8.31
C GLY A 82 -18.17 -14.96 -9.09
N ASP A 83 -18.84 -14.00 -8.47
CA ASP A 83 -19.32 -12.76 -9.10
C ASP A 83 -18.25 -11.65 -8.99
N PRO A 84 -17.68 -11.16 -10.11
CA PRO A 84 -16.59 -10.17 -10.08
C PRO A 84 -16.96 -8.85 -9.39
N ALA A 85 -18.22 -8.39 -9.50
CA ALA A 85 -18.67 -7.17 -8.84
C ALA A 85 -18.72 -7.33 -7.31
N ARG A 86 -19.21 -8.50 -6.84
CA ARG A 86 -19.21 -8.85 -5.42
C ARG A 86 -17.79 -9.08 -4.90
N GLN A 87 -16.89 -9.63 -5.74
CA GLN A 87 -15.47 -9.75 -5.39
C GLN A 87 -14.83 -8.39 -5.13
N LEU A 88 -15.10 -7.37 -5.97
CA LEU A 88 -14.64 -5.99 -5.73
C LEU A 88 -15.16 -5.42 -4.40
N VAL A 89 -16.46 -5.60 -4.12
CA VAL A 89 -17.08 -5.17 -2.86
C VAL A 89 -16.42 -5.86 -1.66
N THR A 90 -16.18 -7.17 -1.75
CA THR A 90 -15.52 -7.96 -0.68
C THR A 90 -14.07 -7.53 -0.50
N PHE A 91 -13.34 -7.32 -1.59
CA PHE A 91 -11.96 -6.83 -1.58
C PHE A 91 -11.83 -5.50 -0.83
N ILE A 92 -12.68 -4.51 -1.18
CA ILE A 92 -12.65 -3.19 -0.51
C ILE A 92 -13.05 -3.33 0.97
N ARG A 93 -13.97 -4.24 1.29
CA ARG A 93 -14.34 -4.54 2.68
C ARG A 93 -13.15 -5.08 3.49
N SER A 94 -12.32 -5.93 2.93
CA SER A 94 -11.12 -6.44 3.62
C SER A 94 -10.21 -5.30 4.06
N PHE A 95 -10.01 -4.29 3.20
CA PHE A 95 -9.28 -3.07 3.58
C PHE A 95 -10.01 -2.21 4.61
N GLU A 96 -11.34 -2.08 4.48
CA GLU A 96 -12.17 -1.35 5.46
C GLU A 96 -12.07 -1.98 6.86
N GLU A 97 -12.09 -3.31 6.94
CA GLU A 97 -11.96 -4.05 8.20
C GLU A 97 -10.56 -3.96 8.80
N ALA A 98 -9.53 -3.94 7.95
CA ALA A 98 -8.13 -3.77 8.36
C ALA A 98 -7.75 -2.30 8.63
N ALA A 99 -8.62 -1.33 8.38
CA ALA A 99 -8.29 0.11 8.36
C ALA A 99 -7.64 0.61 9.64
N ASP A 100 -8.17 0.22 10.81
CA ASP A 100 -7.68 0.70 12.12
C ASP A 100 -6.27 0.17 12.39
N GLU A 101 -6.00 -1.09 12.03
CA GLU A 101 -4.69 -1.70 12.17
C GLU A 101 -3.69 -1.09 11.19
N LEU A 102 -4.08 -0.89 9.92
CA LEU A 102 -3.25 -0.24 8.90
C LEU A 102 -2.81 1.16 9.36
N VAL A 103 -3.73 2.00 9.83
CA VAL A 103 -3.40 3.37 10.29
C VAL A 103 -2.56 3.35 11.57
N SER A 104 -2.77 2.38 12.48
CA SER A 104 -2.00 2.28 13.71
C SER A 104 -0.55 1.80 13.48
N GLN A 105 -0.36 0.88 12.54
CA GLN A 105 0.97 0.34 12.21
C GLN A 105 1.76 1.26 11.26
N GLN A 106 1.07 1.97 10.37
CA GLN A 106 1.66 2.83 9.36
C GLN A 106 0.94 4.19 9.35
N PRO A 107 1.53 5.23 9.93
CA PRO A 107 0.91 6.56 10.00
C PRO A 107 0.82 7.26 8.64
N SER A 108 1.45 6.73 7.60
CA SER A 108 1.42 7.22 6.22
C SER A 108 1.83 6.13 5.23
N CYS A 109 1.45 6.29 3.96
CA CYS A 109 1.97 5.43 2.90
C CYS A 109 3.47 5.72 2.66
N LEU A 110 4.26 4.66 2.60
CA LEU A 110 5.70 4.79 2.37
C LEU A 110 6.01 5.37 0.98
N TYR A 111 5.23 5.00 -0.05
CA TYR A 111 5.43 5.53 -1.40
C TYR A 111 5.31 7.05 -1.44
N VAL A 112 4.35 7.63 -0.73
CA VAL A 112 4.16 9.10 -0.66
C VAL A 112 5.42 9.77 -0.10
N SER A 113 6.01 9.23 0.96
CA SER A 113 7.26 9.75 1.53
C SER A 113 8.41 9.73 0.53
N PHE A 114 8.48 8.71 -0.33
CA PHE A 114 9.52 8.61 -1.35
C PHE A 114 9.21 9.47 -2.58
N ILE A 115 7.97 9.51 -3.07
CA ILE A 115 7.58 10.27 -4.27
C ILE A 115 7.88 11.76 -4.10
N TYR A 116 7.61 12.34 -2.94
CA TYR A 116 7.89 13.77 -2.69
C TYR A 116 9.39 14.08 -2.52
N GLU A 117 10.21 13.08 -2.23
CA GLU A 117 11.66 13.23 -2.05
C GLU A 117 12.47 12.53 -3.15
N ARG A 118 11.87 12.26 -4.31
CA ARG A 118 12.45 11.48 -5.41
C ARG A 118 13.83 11.96 -5.89
N GLN A 119 14.16 13.24 -5.69
CA GLN A 119 15.46 13.80 -6.02
C GLN A 119 16.61 13.31 -5.13
N LEU A 120 16.30 12.60 -4.04
CA LEU A 120 17.28 12.10 -3.06
C LEU A 120 17.77 10.67 -3.35
N PHE A 121 17.20 10.00 -4.36
CA PHE A 121 17.55 8.62 -4.71
C PHE A 121 17.53 8.42 -6.22
N ASP A 122 17.98 7.24 -6.68
CA ASP A 122 18.09 6.94 -8.11
C ASP A 122 16.74 6.60 -8.77
N ASP A 123 16.74 6.62 -10.12
CA ASP A 123 15.55 6.36 -10.93
C ASP A 123 15.02 4.92 -10.76
N GLY A 124 15.87 3.96 -10.47
CA GLY A 124 15.46 2.57 -10.27
C GLY A 124 14.55 2.36 -9.05
N THR A 125 14.63 3.21 -8.04
CA THR A 125 13.71 3.18 -6.88
C THR A 125 12.32 3.69 -7.28
N ASN A 126 12.23 4.73 -8.11
CA ASN A 126 10.96 5.21 -8.66
C ASN A 126 10.27 4.16 -9.53
N ASP A 127 11.04 3.39 -10.30
CA ASP A 127 10.49 2.32 -11.15
C ASP A 127 9.82 1.22 -10.31
N VAL A 128 10.38 0.86 -9.16
CA VAL A 128 9.76 -0.10 -8.23
C VAL A 128 8.42 0.42 -7.70
N ILE A 129 8.35 1.70 -7.32
CA ILE A 129 7.10 2.33 -6.86
C ILE A 129 6.07 2.33 -7.99
N ALA A 130 6.46 2.77 -9.19
CA ALA A 130 5.58 2.83 -10.35
C ALA A 130 5.02 1.45 -10.70
N GLU A 131 5.85 0.39 -10.71
CA GLU A 131 5.41 -0.97 -11.03
C GLU A 131 4.44 -1.54 -9.99
N ALA A 132 4.64 -1.25 -8.71
CA ALA A 132 3.70 -1.64 -7.66
C ALA A 132 2.32 -1.00 -7.89
N ILE A 133 2.28 0.32 -8.11
CA ILE A 133 1.04 1.06 -8.38
C ILE A 133 0.36 0.55 -9.68
N LEU A 134 1.14 0.32 -10.75
CA LEU A 134 0.63 -0.23 -12.00
C LEU A 134 0.09 -1.65 -11.84
N THR A 135 0.65 -2.44 -10.94
CA THR A 135 0.15 -3.78 -10.63
C THR A 135 -1.23 -3.72 -9.97
N TYR A 136 -1.44 -2.86 -8.99
CA TYR A 136 -2.76 -2.61 -8.40
C TYR A 136 -3.76 -2.15 -9.46
N ARG A 137 -3.42 -1.11 -10.22
CA ARG A 137 -4.25 -0.57 -11.31
C ARG A 137 -4.69 -1.68 -12.28
N ARG A 138 -3.75 -2.46 -12.79
CA ARG A 138 -4.03 -3.53 -13.76
C ARG A 138 -4.98 -4.58 -13.19
N ARG A 139 -4.69 -5.10 -12.00
CA ARG A 139 -5.50 -6.14 -11.36
C ARG A 139 -6.92 -5.66 -11.04
N LEU A 140 -7.06 -4.45 -10.51
CA LEU A 140 -8.37 -3.86 -10.24
C LEU A 140 -9.14 -3.56 -11.54
N ALA A 141 -8.48 -3.00 -12.56
CA ALA A 141 -9.12 -2.71 -13.84
C ALA A 141 -9.62 -3.99 -14.54
N GLU A 142 -8.84 -5.08 -14.54
CA GLU A 142 -9.26 -6.39 -15.06
C GLU A 142 -10.52 -6.90 -14.33
N LYS A 143 -10.58 -6.78 -13.01
CA LYS A 143 -11.74 -7.17 -12.22
C LYS A 143 -12.94 -6.28 -12.48
N ILE A 144 -12.74 -4.96 -12.68
CA ILE A 144 -13.80 -4.01 -13.05
C ILE A 144 -14.37 -4.31 -14.42
N VAL A 145 -13.53 -4.66 -15.40
CA VAL A 145 -14.00 -5.09 -16.74
C VAL A 145 -14.89 -6.34 -16.62
N ALA A 146 -14.43 -7.37 -15.91
CA ALA A 146 -15.21 -8.58 -15.69
C ALA A 146 -16.54 -8.30 -14.95
N ALA A 147 -16.53 -7.36 -13.99
CA ALA A 147 -17.75 -6.95 -13.31
C ALA A 147 -18.73 -6.24 -14.26
N ALA A 148 -18.24 -5.36 -15.13
CA ALA A 148 -19.07 -4.65 -16.11
C ALA A 148 -19.67 -5.56 -17.17
N GLU A 149 -19.01 -6.65 -17.53
CA GLU A 149 -19.55 -7.67 -18.45
C GLU A 149 -20.76 -8.41 -17.85
N LEU A 150 -20.71 -8.73 -16.57
CA LEU A 150 -21.78 -9.44 -15.87
C LEU A 150 -22.87 -8.48 -15.35
N HIS A 151 -22.48 -7.30 -14.93
CA HIS A 151 -23.34 -6.24 -14.39
C HIS A 151 -23.09 -4.93 -15.15
N PRO A 152 -23.67 -4.76 -16.36
CA PRO A 152 -23.48 -3.53 -17.13
C PRO A 152 -23.93 -2.30 -16.34
N PRO A 153 -23.01 -1.35 -16.07
CA PRO A 153 -23.34 -0.17 -15.29
C PRO A 153 -24.28 0.76 -16.06
N ALA A 154 -25.15 1.48 -15.35
CA ALA A 154 -26.12 2.42 -15.95
C ALA A 154 -25.45 3.63 -16.64
N THR A 155 -24.17 3.88 -16.38
CA THR A 155 -23.37 4.92 -17.02
C THR A 155 -22.01 4.36 -17.41
N THR A 156 -21.37 4.96 -18.40
CA THR A 156 -20.02 4.55 -18.82
C THR A 156 -19.03 4.72 -17.66
N VAL A 157 -18.31 3.66 -17.36
CA VAL A 157 -17.25 3.62 -16.34
C VAL A 157 -15.93 3.29 -17.03
N ASP A 158 -14.94 4.14 -16.87
CA ASP A 158 -13.57 3.84 -17.26
C ASP A 158 -12.94 2.92 -16.18
N PRO A 159 -12.57 1.67 -16.53
CA PRO A 159 -12.02 0.73 -15.57
C PRO A 159 -10.71 1.19 -14.92
N ILE A 160 -9.87 1.89 -15.68
CA ILE A 160 -8.60 2.43 -15.17
C ILE A 160 -8.87 3.58 -14.21
N ALA A 161 -9.76 4.51 -14.57
CA ALA A 161 -10.10 5.63 -13.71
C ALA A 161 -10.75 5.18 -12.39
N LEU A 162 -11.60 4.13 -12.43
CA LEU A 162 -12.21 3.58 -11.22
C LEU A 162 -11.17 2.84 -10.35
N ALA A 163 -10.24 2.09 -10.95
CA ALA A 163 -9.13 1.46 -10.25
C ALA A 163 -8.23 2.52 -9.57
N ASP A 164 -7.87 3.58 -10.30
CA ASP A 164 -7.10 4.69 -9.74
C ASP A 164 -7.84 5.41 -8.62
N HIS A 165 -9.17 5.57 -8.74
CA HIS A 165 -9.97 6.20 -7.69
C HIS A 165 -9.92 5.44 -6.37
N MET A 166 -9.86 4.10 -6.39
CA MET A 166 -9.68 3.29 -5.17
C MET A 166 -8.34 3.63 -4.50
N THR A 167 -7.26 3.69 -5.27
CA THR A 167 -5.92 4.05 -4.76
C THR A 167 -5.90 5.51 -4.24
N VAL A 168 -6.46 6.45 -4.99
CA VAL A 168 -6.57 7.87 -4.58
C VAL A 168 -7.34 8.02 -3.27
N THR A 169 -8.43 7.26 -3.11
CA THR A 169 -9.22 7.30 -1.87
C THR A 169 -8.43 6.77 -0.68
N PHE A 170 -7.71 5.65 -0.85
CA PHE A 170 -6.88 5.06 0.18
C PHE A 170 -5.77 6.03 0.62
N GLU A 171 -5.03 6.61 -0.32
CA GLU A 171 -3.98 7.59 -0.05
C GLU A 171 -4.53 8.88 0.56
N GLY A 172 -5.63 9.40 0.03
CA GLY A 172 -6.30 10.59 0.56
C GLY A 172 -6.80 10.38 1.99
N ALA A 173 -7.27 9.18 2.32
CA ALA A 173 -7.72 8.83 3.65
C ALA A 173 -6.54 8.82 4.66
N PHE A 174 -5.36 8.33 4.29
CA PHE A 174 -4.16 8.46 5.13
C PHE A 174 -3.81 9.91 5.42
N VAL A 175 -3.82 10.76 4.39
CA VAL A 175 -3.52 12.20 4.54
C VAL A 175 -4.52 12.86 5.50
N LEU A 176 -5.81 12.61 5.33
CA LEU A 176 -6.86 13.20 6.18
C LEU A 176 -6.80 12.66 7.60
N ALA A 177 -6.65 11.34 7.79
CA ALA A 177 -6.55 10.71 9.09
C ALA A 177 -5.38 11.31 9.91
N ARG A 178 -4.21 11.48 9.27
CA ARG A 178 -3.04 12.09 9.91
C ARG A 178 -3.24 13.58 10.20
N ALA A 179 -3.76 14.34 9.22
CA ALA A 179 -3.93 15.79 9.36
C ALA A 179 -4.95 16.17 10.44
N LEU A 180 -5.99 15.37 10.63
CA LEU A 180 -7.06 15.62 11.58
C LEU A 180 -6.90 14.84 12.90
N GLY A 181 -5.92 13.94 12.98
CA GLY A 181 -5.71 13.08 14.16
C GLY A 181 -6.86 12.08 14.39
N ASP A 182 -7.56 11.69 13.31
CA ASP A 182 -8.73 10.81 13.36
C ASP A 182 -8.54 9.57 12.46
N PRO A 183 -8.11 8.43 13.02
CA PRO A 183 -7.92 7.20 12.26
C PRO A 183 -9.21 6.61 11.67
N SER A 184 -10.38 6.96 12.20
CA SER A 184 -11.67 6.46 11.71
C SER A 184 -12.01 6.92 10.28
N ILE A 185 -11.33 7.95 9.78
CA ILE A 185 -11.48 8.49 8.42
C ILE A 185 -11.15 7.41 7.38
N MET A 186 -10.10 6.61 7.59
CA MET A 186 -9.73 5.53 6.67
C MET A 186 -10.90 4.57 6.45
N ARG A 187 -11.46 4.03 7.52
CA ARG A 187 -12.62 3.13 7.48
C ARG A 187 -13.83 3.79 6.80
N SER A 188 -14.12 5.05 7.15
CA SER A 188 -15.25 5.80 6.59
C SER A 188 -15.12 5.98 5.07
N GLN A 189 -13.94 6.35 4.56
CA GLN A 189 -13.70 6.57 3.13
C GLN A 189 -13.72 5.26 2.34
N LEU A 190 -13.11 4.19 2.85
CA LEU A 190 -13.17 2.86 2.24
C LEU A 190 -14.60 2.33 2.18
N GLY A 191 -15.38 2.48 3.26
CA GLY A 191 -16.79 2.14 3.28
C GLY A 191 -17.64 2.94 2.28
N LEU A 192 -17.29 4.21 2.01
CA LEU A 192 -17.94 5.01 0.98
C LEU A 192 -17.61 4.46 -0.42
N VAL A 193 -16.34 4.20 -0.71
CA VAL A 193 -15.91 3.62 -2.01
C VAL A 193 -16.58 2.27 -2.24
N ARG A 194 -16.66 1.42 -1.24
CA ARG A 194 -17.36 0.13 -1.31
C ARG A 194 -18.82 0.29 -1.74
N ARG A 195 -19.53 1.25 -1.12
CA ARG A 195 -20.93 1.55 -1.50
C ARG A 195 -21.04 2.13 -2.90
N ILE A 196 -20.09 2.98 -3.33
CA ILE A 196 -20.08 3.51 -4.70
C ILE A 196 -19.88 2.38 -5.71
N VAL A 197 -18.93 1.48 -5.50
CA VAL A 197 -18.70 0.32 -6.37
C VAL A 197 -19.93 -0.58 -6.42
N ALA A 198 -20.55 -0.87 -5.29
CA ALA A 198 -21.77 -1.65 -5.21
C ALA A 198 -22.93 -1.00 -6.01
N LEU A 199 -23.07 0.33 -5.91
CA LEU A 199 -24.07 1.10 -6.66
C LEU A 199 -23.80 1.08 -8.17
N VAL A 200 -22.54 1.24 -8.58
CA VAL A 200 -22.13 1.24 -9.99
C VAL A 200 -22.54 -0.07 -10.69
N PHE A 201 -22.35 -1.20 -10.02
CA PHE A 201 -22.65 -2.53 -10.58
C PHE A 201 -24.02 -3.08 -10.15
N GLY A 202 -24.80 -2.35 -9.38
CA GLY A 202 -26.14 -2.80 -8.94
C GLY A 202 -26.10 -4.04 -8.03
N VAL A 203 -25.02 -4.25 -7.27
CA VAL A 203 -24.88 -5.37 -6.33
C VAL A 203 -25.01 -4.91 -4.88
N PRO A 204 -25.36 -5.81 -3.92
CA PRO A 204 -25.42 -5.45 -2.51
C PRO A 204 -24.04 -4.99 -1.99
N ALA A 205 -24.02 -3.89 -1.26
CA ALA A 205 -22.83 -3.42 -0.55
C ALA A 205 -22.51 -4.29 0.68
N GLU A 206 -23.53 -4.87 1.31
CA GLU A 206 -23.38 -5.78 2.45
C GLU A 206 -23.47 -7.24 2.00
N PRO A 207 -22.86 -8.22 2.72
CA PRO A 207 -23.06 -9.63 2.44
C PRO A 207 -24.55 -9.97 2.58
N ALA A 208 -24.99 -10.97 1.84
CA ALA A 208 -26.26 -11.57 2.12
C ALA A 208 -26.23 -12.17 3.56
N ALA A 209 -27.23 -11.82 4.35
CA ALA A 209 -27.39 -12.36 5.70
C ALA A 209 -27.53 -13.88 5.69
#